data_21b603d4cbdf9a11e3e8d525fbb77499
#
_entry.id   21b603d4cbdf9a11e3e8d525fbb77499
#
_cell.length_a   1.000
_cell.length_b   1.000
_cell.length_c   1.000
_cell.angle_alpha   90.00
_cell.angle_beta   90.00
_cell.angle_gamma   90.00
#
_symmetry.space_group_name_H-M   'P 1'
#
loop_
_entity.id
_entity.type
_entity.pdbx_description
1 polymer ?
#
loop_
_entity_poly.entity_id
_entity_poly.type
_entity_poly.pdbx_seq_one_letter_code
_entity_poly.pdbx_strand_id
1 'polypeptide(L)'
;MADLDRKYLSAQKQKEIIQLQKDKQIQSLSLKQKSTLNYFLVAAVLVLLVTCVLAYLNIRHRHLLAKKEAELQQQRFSELEKDKLLVAVDAMLKGQEEERSRLAKDLHDGLGGLLSGVKFSLSNIKDNLIITPDNMSIFERSLDMLDTSIRELRRVAHNMMPEMLTKFGLDEALNEYCNTINTTKLLTVKYQSLGMAIRLEKSSEIIIYRIIQELLNNIMKHAAATEVMVQLIKEEARLSIIVEDNGKEFDTALLKNNKGAGLTSIQSRVDYLKGRLDIHSEPGKGTLVNIEFNE
;
A
#
# COMPACT_ATOMS: atom_id res chain seq x y z
N MET A 1 47.32 59.57 -101.96
CA MET A 1 47.81 58.68 -100.91
C MET A 1 47.24 58.96 -99.50
N ALA A 2 47.21 60.16 -99.02
CA ALA A 2 46.78 60.47 -97.63
C ALA A 2 45.27 60.13 -97.28
N ASP A 3 44.41 60.03 -98.30
CA ASP A 3 42.97 59.75 -98.09
C ASP A 3 42.70 58.22 -97.95
N LEU A 4 43.53 57.41 -98.61
CA LEU A 4 43.45 55.93 -98.55
C LEU A 4 43.92 55.44 -97.21
N ASP A 5 45.00 56.06 -96.65
CA ASP A 5 45.53 55.73 -95.33
C ASP A 5 44.56 56.07 -94.22
N ARG A 6 43.86 57.20 -94.29
CA ARG A 6 42.81 57.55 -93.36
C ARG A 6 41.63 56.58 -93.35
N LYS A 7 41.19 56.15 -94.53
CA LYS A 7 40.11 55.13 -94.61
C LYS A 7 40.55 53.79 -94.08
N TYR A 8 41.79 53.39 -94.32
CA TYR A 8 42.33 52.16 -93.76
C TYR A 8 42.43 52.21 -92.26
N LEU A 9 42.93 53.30 -91.72
CA LEU A 9 43.09 53.47 -90.25
C LEU A 9 41.69 53.54 -89.55
N SER A 10 40.69 54.20 -90.17
CA SER A 10 39.33 54.25 -89.64
C SER A 10 38.65 52.88 -89.68
N ALA A 11 38.87 52.08 -90.75
CA ALA A 11 38.33 50.71 -90.84
C ALA A 11 39.00 49.79 -89.84
N GLN A 12 40.30 49.95 -89.51
CA GLN A 12 41.03 49.20 -88.54
C GLN A 12 40.53 49.53 -87.12
N LYS A 13 40.37 50.81 -86.78
CA LYS A 13 39.76 51.25 -85.50
C LYS A 13 38.35 50.75 -85.32
N GLN A 14 37.57 50.72 -86.39
CA GLN A 14 36.19 50.24 -86.34
C GLN A 14 36.13 48.74 -86.11
N LYS A 15 37.04 47.94 -86.70
CA LYS A 15 37.18 46.50 -86.34
C LYS A 15 37.59 46.25 -84.88
N GLU A 16 38.53 47.04 -84.37
CA GLU A 16 38.98 46.97 -82.98
C GLU A 16 37.87 47.32 -82.04
N ILE A 17 37.05 48.37 -82.33
CA ILE A 17 35.87 48.72 -81.51
C ILE A 17 34.84 47.60 -81.46
N ILE A 18 34.56 46.98 -82.68
CA ILE A 18 33.60 45.87 -82.76
C ILE A 18 34.14 44.64 -81.94
N GLN A 19 35.46 44.37 -82.00
CA GLN A 19 36.06 43.29 -81.26
C GLN A 19 36.00 43.53 -79.77
N LEU A 20 36.33 44.72 -79.30
CA LEU A 20 36.21 45.12 -77.87
C LEU A 20 34.77 45.08 -77.37
N GLN A 21 33.82 45.46 -78.23
CA GLN A 21 32.39 45.33 -77.89
C GLN A 21 31.94 43.88 -77.76
N LYS A 22 32.39 42.96 -78.64
CA LYS A 22 32.12 41.53 -78.53
C LYS A 22 32.76 40.91 -77.27
N ASP A 23 34.01 41.27 -76.99
CA ASP A 23 34.71 40.77 -75.78
C ASP A 23 34.04 41.26 -74.53
N LYS A 24 33.59 42.53 -74.47
CA LYS A 24 32.80 43.08 -73.39
C LYS A 24 31.47 42.34 -73.18
N GLN A 25 30.79 42.03 -74.31
CA GLN A 25 29.53 41.31 -74.32
C GLN A 25 29.71 39.84 -73.78
N ILE A 26 30.75 39.14 -74.23
CA ILE A 26 31.14 37.79 -73.76
C ILE A 26 31.44 37.85 -72.28
N GLN A 27 32.21 38.85 -71.85
CA GLN A 27 32.61 38.99 -70.44
C GLN A 27 31.37 39.31 -69.56
N SER A 28 30.45 40.15 -70.04
CA SER A 28 29.20 40.45 -69.30
C SER A 28 28.28 39.22 -69.16
N LEU A 29 28.20 38.39 -70.23
CA LEU A 29 27.44 37.14 -70.23
C LEU A 29 28.05 36.11 -69.26
N SER A 30 29.38 35.97 -69.27
CA SER A 30 30.09 35.06 -68.35
C SER A 30 29.95 35.49 -66.92
N LEU A 31 29.94 36.81 -66.65
CA LEU A 31 29.69 37.33 -65.29
C LEU A 31 28.23 37.09 -64.86
N LYS A 32 27.25 37.28 -65.72
CA LYS A 32 25.86 36.95 -65.48
C LYS A 32 25.66 35.44 -65.21
N GLN A 33 26.29 34.56 -65.98
CA GLN A 33 26.22 33.10 -65.73
C GLN A 33 26.83 32.72 -64.43
N LYS A 34 27.99 33.29 -64.06
CA LYS A 34 28.62 33.04 -62.75
C LYS A 34 27.75 33.53 -61.60
N SER A 35 27.14 34.70 -61.72
CA SER A 35 26.24 35.24 -60.68
C SER A 35 24.98 34.41 -60.49
N THR A 36 24.36 33.97 -61.63
CA THR A 36 23.19 33.06 -61.52
C THR A 36 23.54 31.71 -60.90
N LEU A 37 24.70 31.12 -61.26
CA LEU A 37 25.18 29.88 -60.65
C LEU A 37 25.41 30.05 -59.13
N ASN A 38 26.00 31.16 -58.72
CA ASN A 38 26.20 31.46 -57.30
C ASN A 38 24.89 31.61 -56.56
N TYR A 39 23.86 32.26 -57.14
CA TYR A 39 22.52 32.34 -56.49
C TYR A 39 21.89 30.95 -56.33
N PHE A 40 22.01 30.08 -57.35
CA PHE A 40 21.53 28.70 -57.24
C PHE A 40 22.27 27.91 -56.16
N LEU A 41 23.62 28.06 -56.05
CA LEU A 41 24.40 27.41 -55.01
C LEU A 41 24.03 27.87 -53.60
N VAL A 42 23.86 29.19 -53.41
CA VAL A 42 23.40 29.77 -52.15
C VAL A 42 22.01 29.27 -51.77
N ALA A 43 21.08 29.25 -52.73
CA ALA A 43 19.73 28.73 -52.54
C ALA A 43 19.76 27.23 -52.14
N ALA A 44 20.57 26.42 -52.82
CA ALA A 44 20.73 24.99 -52.50
C ALA A 44 21.29 24.76 -51.06
N VAL A 45 22.27 25.57 -50.66
CA VAL A 45 22.83 25.51 -49.30
C VAL A 45 21.78 25.89 -48.25
N LEU A 46 20.99 26.94 -48.52
CA LEU A 46 19.90 27.33 -47.60
C LEU A 46 18.83 26.24 -47.44
N VAL A 47 18.43 25.60 -48.55
CA VAL A 47 17.48 24.47 -48.51
C VAL A 47 18.06 23.30 -47.70
N LEU A 48 19.34 23.00 -47.90
CA LEU A 48 20.01 21.93 -47.14
C LEU A 48 20.09 22.25 -45.65
N LEU A 49 20.38 23.48 -45.29
CA LEU A 49 20.36 23.92 -43.88
C LEU A 49 18.97 23.80 -43.27
N VAL A 50 17.93 24.24 -43.96
CA VAL A 50 16.54 24.14 -43.48
C VAL A 50 16.14 22.67 -43.28
N THR A 51 16.47 21.78 -44.23
CA THR A 51 16.17 20.35 -44.09
C THR A 51 16.92 19.71 -42.93
N CYS A 52 18.19 20.06 -42.70
CA CYS A 52 18.98 19.59 -41.54
C CYS A 52 18.37 20.06 -40.23
N VAL A 53 17.96 21.33 -40.13
CA VAL A 53 17.31 21.86 -38.92
C VAL A 53 15.96 21.15 -38.66
N LEU A 54 15.14 20.96 -39.69
CA LEU A 54 13.87 20.25 -39.55
C LEU A 54 14.08 18.79 -39.15
N ALA A 55 15.06 18.10 -39.72
CA ALA A 55 15.42 16.73 -39.31
C ALA A 55 15.88 16.66 -37.86
N TYR A 56 16.74 17.60 -37.44
CA TYR A 56 17.20 17.69 -36.07
C TYR A 56 16.04 17.90 -35.07
N LEU A 57 15.15 18.85 -35.38
CA LEU A 57 13.96 19.12 -34.55
C LEU A 57 13.03 17.92 -34.45
N ASN A 58 12.83 17.21 -35.58
CA ASN A 58 11.99 16.00 -35.60
C ASN A 58 12.61 14.88 -34.75
N ILE A 59 13.91 14.63 -34.86
CA ILE A 59 14.63 13.64 -34.05
C ILE A 59 14.51 14.01 -32.56
N ARG A 60 14.78 15.25 -32.22
CA ARG A 60 14.67 15.76 -30.85
C ARG A 60 13.25 15.59 -30.30
N HIS A 61 12.23 15.91 -31.08
CA HIS A 61 10.83 15.74 -30.68
C HIS A 61 10.46 14.28 -30.44
N ARG A 62 10.89 13.37 -31.33
CA ARG A 62 10.71 11.93 -31.17
C ARG A 62 11.38 11.39 -29.91
N HIS A 63 12.61 11.82 -29.61
CA HIS A 63 13.29 11.43 -28.37
C HIS A 63 12.55 11.91 -27.12
N LEU A 64 12.01 13.14 -27.15
CA LEU A 64 11.25 13.67 -26.02
C LEU A 64 9.95 12.89 -25.78
N LEU A 65 9.23 12.54 -26.86
CA LEU A 65 8.01 11.72 -26.77
C LEU A 65 8.32 10.32 -26.23
N ALA A 66 9.34 9.65 -26.79
CA ALA A 66 9.75 8.32 -26.34
C ALA A 66 10.14 8.31 -24.84
N LYS A 67 10.81 9.37 -24.37
CA LYS A 67 11.15 9.52 -22.94
C LYS A 67 9.90 9.66 -22.08
N LYS A 68 8.95 10.49 -22.48
CA LYS A 68 7.68 10.66 -21.76
C LYS A 68 6.85 9.37 -21.73
N GLU A 69 6.80 8.64 -22.83
CA GLU A 69 6.12 7.35 -22.91
C GLU A 69 6.76 6.31 -21.98
N ALA A 70 8.10 6.26 -21.94
CA ALA A 70 8.83 5.36 -21.02
C ALA A 70 8.56 5.72 -19.54
N GLU A 71 8.58 7.00 -19.18
CA GLU A 71 8.25 7.48 -17.84
C GLU A 71 6.80 7.11 -17.45
N LEU A 72 5.85 7.30 -18.36
CA LEU A 72 4.45 6.95 -18.14
C LEU A 72 4.25 5.43 -17.99
N GLN A 73 4.93 4.63 -18.79
CA GLN A 73 4.91 3.17 -18.67
C GLN A 73 5.48 2.70 -17.33
N GLN A 74 6.58 3.31 -16.89
CA GLN A 74 7.17 3.00 -15.60
C GLN A 74 6.25 3.35 -14.43
N GLN A 75 5.56 4.50 -14.50
CA GLN A 75 4.55 4.87 -13.51
C GLN A 75 3.39 3.86 -13.47
N ARG A 76 2.82 3.52 -14.63
CA ARG A 76 1.75 2.51 -14.72
C ARG A 76 2.17 1.14 -14.21
N PHE A 77 3.41 0.74 -14.48
CA PHE A 77 3.95 -0.52 -13.98
C PHE A 77 4.06 -0.51 -12.45
N SER A 78 4.57 0.59 -11.87
CA SER A 78 4.66 0.76 -10.41
C SER A 78 3.28 0.79 -9.73
N GLU A 79 2.28 1.43 -10.34
CA GLU A 79 0.90 1.41 -9.84
C GLU A 79 0.31 -0.01 -9.89
N LEU A 80 0.49 -0.72 -11.00
CA LEU A 80 0.01 -2.10 -11.15
C LEU A 80 0.69 -3.07 -10.17
N GLU A 81 1.97 -2.88 -9.87
CA GLU A 81 2.66 -3.66 -8.84
C GLU A 81 2.08 -3.41 -7.44
N LYS A 82 1.77 -2.14 -7.10
CA LYS A 82 1.12 -1.79 -5.84
C LYS A 82 -0.27 -2.43 -5.75
N ASP A 83 -1.06 -2.33 -6.80
CA ASP A 83 -2.40 -2.93 -6.83
C ASP A 83 -2.35 -4.46 -6.68
N LYS A 84 -1.41 -5.12 -7.37
CA LYS A 84 -1.20 -6.58 -7.22
C LYS A 84 -0.78 -6.94 -5.80
N LEU A 85 0.09 -6.15 -5.18
CA LEU A 85 0.51 -6.37 -3.80
C LEU A 85 -0.68 -6.23 -2.83
N LEU A 86 -1.51 -5.21 -3.02
CA LEU A 86 -2.72 -5.01 -2.20
C LEU A 86 -3.69 -6.18 -2.34
N VAL A 87 -3.95 -6.65 -3.57
CA VAL A 87 -4.81 -7.83 -3.81
C VAL A 87 -4.22 -9.10 -3.18
N ALA A 88 -2.90 -9.28 -3.25
CA ALA A 88 -2.25 -10.44 -2.63
C ALA A 88 -2.32 -10.40 -1.10
N VAL A 89 -2.12 -9.23 -0.48
CA VAL A 89 -2.26 -9.02 0.96
C VAL A 89 -3.69 -9.25 1.40
N ASP A 90 -4.68 -8.74 0.64
CA ASP A 90 -6.10 -8.99 0.87
C ASP A 90 -6.44 -10.48 0.89
N ALA A 91 -6.06 -11.19 -0.17
CA ALA A 91 -6.28 -12.63 -0.27
C ALA A 91 -5.61 -13.40 0.87
N MET A 92 -4.41 -12.98 1.28
CA MET A 92 -3.69 -13.59 2.40
C MET A 92 -4.40 -13.36 3.74
N LEU A 93 -4.81 -12.11 4.03
CA LEU A 93 -5.53 -11.77 5.26
C LEU A 93 -6.86 -12.51 5.34
N LYS A 94 -7.61 -12.57 4.26
CA LYS A 94 -8.86 -13.29 4.17
C LYS A 94 -8.67 -14.79 4.37
N GLY A 95 -7.71 -15.40 3.67
CA GLY A 95 -7.39 -16.82 3.84
C GLY A 95 -6.92 -17.16 5.26
N GLN A 96 -6.13 -16.29 5.89
CA GLN A 96 -5.70 -16.45 7.28
C GLN A 96 -6.90 -16.42 8.24
N GLU A 97 -7.86 -15.53 8.03
CA GLU A 97 -9.02 -15.42 8.91
C GLU A 97 -10.03 -16.56 8.69
N GLU A 98 -10.20 -16.99 7.45
CA GLU A 98 -11.00 -18.19 7.12
C GLU A 98 -10.42 -19.44 7.79
N GLU A 99 -9.10 -19.63 7.71
CA GLU A 99 -8.42 -20.76 8.36
C GLU A 99 -8.50 -20.69 9.89
N ARG A 100 -8.32 -19.51 10.49
CA ARG A 100 -8.52 -19.31 11.94
C ARG A 100 -9.95 -19.65 12.38
N SER A 101 -10.93 -19.22 11.59
CA SER A 101 -12.34 -19.52 11.84
C SER A 101 -12.62 -21.02 11.78
N ARG A 102 -12.06 -21.70 10.77
CA ARG A 102 -12.17 -23.15 10.60
C ARG A 102 -11.53 -23.89 11.79
N LEU A 103 -10.28 -23.53 12.14
CA LEU A 103 -9.57 -24.15 13.26
C LEU A 103 -10.28 -23.92 14.59
N ALA A 104 -10.81 -22.72 14.84
CA ALA A 104 -11.58 -22.43 16.05
C ALA A 104 -12.81 -23.34 16.18
N LYS A 105 -13.55 -23.52 15.08
CA LYS A 105 -14.71 -24.41 15.02
C LYS A 105 -14.30 -25.88 15.22
N ASP A 106 -13.27 -26.34 14.54
CA ASP A 106 -12.76 -27.72 14.66
C ASP A 106 -12.29 -28.01 16.11
N LEU A 107 -11.64 -27.05 16.78
CA LEU A 107 -11.24 -27.15 18.18
C LEU A 107 -12.45 -27.18 19.11
N HIS A 108 -13.40 -26.27 18.91
CA HIS A 108 -14.59 -26.19 19.76
C HIS A 108 -15.48 -27.42 19.63
N ASP A 109 -15.88 -27.77 18.40
CA ASP A 109 -16.86 -28.82 18.14
C ASP A 109 -16.24 -30.22 18.20
N GLY A 110 -15.01 -30.37 17.71
CA GLY A 110 -14.29 -31.64 17.70
C GLY A 110 -13.69 -31.97 19.05
N LEU A 111 -12.58 -31.33 19.40
CA LEU A 111 -11.84 -31.63 20.62
C LEU A 111 -12.61 -31.27 21.89
N GLY A 112 -13.32 -30.14 21.91
CA GLY A 112 -14.14 -29.72 23.04
C GLY A 112 -15.27 -30.70 23.33
N GLY A 113 -15.92 -31.21 22.29
CA GLY A 113 -16.96 -32.26 22.40
C GLY A 113 -16.39 -33.57 22.92
N LEU A 114 -15.26 -34.05 22.37
CA LEU A 114 -14.62 -35.29 22.81
C LEU A 114 -14.18 -35.24 24.28
N LEU A 115 -13.49 -34.17 24.69
CA LEU A 115 -13.04 -34.02 26.10
C LEU A 115 -14.23 -33.92 27.06
N SER A 116 -15.30 -33.25 26.68
CA SER A 116 -16.53 -33.17 27.47
C SER A 116 -17.19 -34.55 27.57
N GLY A 117 -17.20 -35.35 26.53
CA GLY A 117 -17.68 -36.74 26.53
C GLY A 117 -16.83 -37.65 27.46
N VAL A 118 -15.49 -37.51 27.38
CA VAL A 118 -14.59 -38.26 28.29
C VAL A 118 -14.86 -37.87 29.74
N LYS A 119 -14.98 -36.56 30.05
CA LYS A 119 -15.31 -36.07 31.39
C LYS A 119 -16.63 -36.68 31.89
N PHE A 120 -17.67 -36.64 31.07
CA PHE A 120 -18.98 -37.21 31.42
C PHE A 120 -18.89 -38.72 31.68
N SER A 121 -18.15 -39.47 30.85
CA SER A 121 -17.95 -40.91 31.05
C SER A 121 -17.19 -41.19 32.33
N LEU A 122 -16.14 -40.44 32.64
CA LEU A 122 -15.39 -40.59 33.90
C LEU A 122 -16.23 -40.24 35.12
N SER A 123 -17.04 -39.17 35.04
CA SER A 123 -17.94 -38.81 36.14
C SER A 123 -18.96 -39.91 36.45
N ASN A 124 -19.56 -40.52 35.42
CA ASN A 124 -20.46 -41.64 35.61
C ASN A 124 -19.80 -42.90 36.20
N ILE A 125 -18.52 -43.12 35.89
CA ILE A 125 -17.74 -44.21 36.48
C ILE A 125 -17.51 -43.94 37.99
N LYS A 126 -17.25 -42.72 38.42
CA LYS A 126 -17.07 -42.31 39.81
C LYS A 126 -18.28 -42.70 40.65
N ASP A 127 -19.48 -42.50 40.14
CA ASP A 127 -20.73 -42.73 40.85
C ASP A 127 -21.08 -44.24 40.97
N ASN A 128 -20.47 -45.10 40.15
CA ASN A 128 -20.79 -46.51 40.03
C ASN A 128 -19.68 -47.47 40.50
N LEU A 129 -18.50 -46.96 40.92
CA LEU A 129 -17.37 -47.78 41.37
C LEU A 129 -17.06 -47.55 42.84
N ILE A 130 -16.73 -48.66 43.55
CA ILE A 130 -16.14 -48.60 44.89
C ILE A 130 -14.65 -48.27 44.72
N ILE A 131 -14.28 -46.99 44.87
CA ILE A 131 -12.93 -46.51 44.73
C ILE A 131 -12.28 -46.39 46.11
N THR A 132 -11.06 -46.91 46.27
CA THR A 132 -10.31 -46.75 47.55
C THR A 132 -9.98 -45.25 47.76
N PRO A 133 -9.86 -44.79 49.05
CA PRO A 133 -9.58 -43.39 49.36
C PRO A 133 -8.34 -42.82 48.61
N ASP A 134 -7.29 -43.61 48.48
CA ASP A 134 -6.05 -43.21 47.76
C ASP A 134 -6.27 -43.03 46.28
N ASN A 135 -7.02 -43.94 45.66
CA ASN A 135 -7.36 -43.85 44.24
C ASN A 135 -8.39 -42.74 43.94
N MET A 136 -9.23 -42.38 44.93
CA MET A 136 -10.19 -41.29 44.80
C MET A 136 -9.48 -39.94 44.59
N SER A 137 -8.41 -39.66 45.36
CA SER A 137 -7.65 -38.42 45.23
C SER A 137 -6.98 -38.30 43.85
N ILE A 138 -6.46 -39.40 43.30
CA ILE A 138 -5.86 -39.43 41.95
C ILE A 138 -6.93 -39.21 40.90
N PHE A 139 -8.10 -39.82 41.06
CA PHE A 139 -9.22 -39.69 40.13
C PHE A 139 -9.76 -38.25 40.06
N GLU A 140 -9.98 -37.64 41.26
CA GLU A 140 -10.43 -36.22 41.34
C GLU A 140 -9.42 -35.26 40.70
N ARG A 141 -8.12 -35.47 40.99
CA ARG A 141 -7.07 -34.69 40.34
C ARG A 141 -7.08 -34.83 38.81
N SER A 142 -7.37 -36.01 38.29
CA SER A 142 -7.45 -36.26 36.84
C SER A 142 -8.65 -35.56 36.22
N LEU A 143 -9.80 -35.50 36.88
CA LEU A 143 -10.96 -34.74 36.48
C LEU A 143 -10.68 -33.23 36.47
N ASP A 144 -10.00 -32.70 37.50
CA ASP A 144 -9.64 -31.29 37.56
C ASP A 144 -8.65 -30.90 36.47
N MET A 145 -7.70 -31.79 36.14
CA MET A 145 -6.79 -31.58 34.98
C MET A 145 -7.56 -31.58 33.68
N LEU A 146 -8.55 -32.46 33.52
CA LEU A 146 -9.39 -32.49 32.32
C LEU A 146 -10.25 -31.23 32.19
N ASP A 147 -10.84 -30.76 33.30
CA ASP A 147 -11.58 -29.49 33.33
C ASP A 147 -10.72 -28.29 32.96
N THR A 148 -9.49 -28.27 33.48
CA THR A 148 -8.53 -27.25 33.12
C THR A 148 -8.19 -27.29 31.66
N SER A 149 -7.97 -28.48 31.10
CA SER A 149 -7.69 -28.66 29.65
C SER A 149 -8.87 -28.21 28.79
N ILE A 150 -10.11 -28.50 29.16
CA ILE A 150 -11.32 -28.06 28.47
C ILE A 150 -11.42 -26.52 28.50
N ARG A 151 -11.17 -25.89 29.65
CA ARG A 151 -11.17 -24.43 29.79
C ARG A 151 -10.10 -23.78 28.88
N GLU A 152 -8.89 -24.32 28.91
CA GLU A 152 -7.80 -23.81 28.07
C GLU A 152 -8.10 -23.97 26.57
N LEU A 153 -8.64 -25.12 26.17
CA LEU A 153 -9.05 -25.34 24.77
C LEU A 153 -10.12 -24.34 24.32
N ARG A 154 -11.15 -24.12 25.16
CA ARG A 154 -12.19 -23.12 24.87
C ARG A 154 -11.61 -21.72 24.79
N ARG A 155 -10.65 -21.38 25.66
CA ARG A 155 -9.95 -20.09 25.64
C ARG A 155 -9.20 -19.90 24.30
N VAL A 156 -8.49 -20.93 23.85
CA VAL A 156 -7.77 -20.88 22.55
C VAL A 156 -8.74 -20.73 21.39
N ALA A 157 -9.80 -21.53 21.34
CA ALA A 157 -10.81 -21.45 20.30
C ALA A 157 -11.50 -20.07 20.26
N HIS A 158 -11.86 -19.52 21.44
CA HIS A 158 -12.46 -18.19 21.56
C HIS A 158 -11.51 -17.07 21.09
N ASN A 159 -10.20 -17.17 21.40
CA ASN A 159 -9.20 -16.22 20.89
C ASN A 159 -9.01 -16.32 19.39
N MET A 160 -9.22 -17.49 18.79
CA MET A 160 -9.15 -17.69 17.34
C MET A 160 -10.37 -17.10 16.63
N MET A 161 -11.57 -17.26 17.14
CA MET A 161 -12.81 -16.69 16.60
C MET A 161 -13.84 -16.43 17.71
N PRO A 162 -14.07 -15.16 18.09
CA PRO A 162 -15.07 -14.85 19.08
C PRO A 162 -16.48 -15.13 18.53
N GLU A 163 -17.20 -16.08 19.14
CA GLU A 163 -18.61 -16.35 18.79
C GLU A 163 -19.48 -15.11 18.93
N MET A 164 -19.17 -14.26 19.91
CA MET A 164 -19.84 -12.99 20.17
C MET A 164 -19.81 -12.07 18.94
N LEU A 165 -18.66 -11.98 18.26
CA LEU A 165 -18.52 -11.18 17.04
C LEU A 165 -19.47 -11.65 15.94
N THR A 166 -19.61 -12.97 15.78
CA THR A 166 -20.49 -13.52 14.75
C THR A 166 -21.96 -13.34 15.08
N LYS A 167 -22.34 -13.54 16.36
CA LYS A 167 -23.72 -13.52 16.83
C LYS A 167 -24.24 -12.10 17.10
N PHE A 168 -23.44 -11.27 17.77
CA PHE A 168 -23.88 -9.99 18.33
C PHE A 168 -23.19 -8.77 17.72
N GLY A 169 -22.11 -8.97 16.97
CA GLY A 169 -21.38 -7.90 16.28
C GLY A 169 -20.18 -7.35 17.05
N LEU A 170 -19.56 -6.33 16.46
CA LEU A 170 -18.28 -5.78 16.90
C LEU A 170 -18.37 -5.17 18.30
N ASP A 171 -19.40 -4.40 18.58
CA ASP A 171 -19.56 -3.68 19.84
C ASP A 171 -19.60 -4.61 21.05
N GLU A 172 -20.51 -5.58 21.02
CA GLU A 172 -20.66 -6.55 22.10
C GLU A 172 -19.44 -7.45 22.24
N ALA A 173 -18.80 -7.85 21.11
CA ALA A 173 -17.60 -8.65 21.16
C ALA A 173 -16.42 -7.91 21.79
N LEU A 174 -16.25 -6.62 21.51
CA LEU A 174 -15.22 -5.79 22.13
C LEU A 174 -15.47 -5.54 23.61
N ASN A 175 -16.75 -5.29 23.99
CA ASN A 175 -17.14 -5.13 25.37
C ASN A 175 -16.81 -6.39 26.19
N GLU A 176 -17.18 -7.58 25.69
CA GLU A 176 -16.84 -8.85 26.32
C GLU A 176 -15.33 -9.07 26.43
N TYR A 177 -14.58 -8.78 25.35
CA TYR A 177 -13.14 -8.93 25.34
C TYR A 177 -12.46 -8.02 26.37
N CYS A 178 -12.85 -6.75 26.45
CA CYS A 178 -12.34 -5.81 27.46
C CYS A 178 -12.68 -6.26 28.89
N ASN A 179 -13.92 -6.73 29.11
CA ASN A 179 -14.34 -7.27 30.40
C ASN A 179 -13.52 -8.52 30.78
N THR A 180 -13.20 -9.39 29.83
CA THR A 180 -12.36 -10.56 30.06
C THR A 180 -10.95 -10.16 30.52
N ILE A 181 -10.35 -9.12 29.92
CA ILE A 181 -9.06 -8.58 30.36
C ILE A 181 -9.17 -8.05 31.79
N ASN A 182 -10.25 -7.33 32.12
CA ASN A 182 -10.48 -6.78 33.46
C ASN A 182 -10.54 -7.87 34.56
N THR A 183 -11.01 -9.08 34.23
CA THR A 183 -11.06 -10.19 35.20
C THR A 183 -9.65 -10.64 35.66
N THR A 184 -8.61 -10.38 34.85
CA THR A 184 -7.22 -10.73 35.22
C THR A 184 -6.62 -9.83 36.31
N LYS A 185 -7.22 -8.64 36.53
CA LYS A 185 -6.74 -7.60 37.47
C LYS A 185 -5.33 -7.07 37.19
N LEU A 186 -4.76 -7.40 36.04
CA LEU A 186 -3.43 -6.93 35.59
C LEU A 186 -3.52 -5.57 34.87
N LEU A 187 -4.64 -5.32 34.19
CA LEU A 187 -4.90 -4.12 33.41
C LEU A 187 -6.37 -3.76 33.52
N THR A 188 -6.68 -2.49 33.70
CA THR A 188 -8.05 -1.97 33.67
C THR A 188 -8.35 -1.38 32.31
N VAL A 189 -9.27 -1.99 31.56
CA VAL A 189 -9.69 -1.52 30.24
C VAL A 189 -11.08 -0.89 30.37
N LYS A 190 -11.19 0.39 30.01
CA LYS A 190 -12.46 1.12 29.92
C LYS A 190 -12.89 1.13 28.45
N TYR A 191 -14.02 0.49 28.14
CA TYR A 191 -14.58 0.46 26.79
C TYR A 191 -15.78 1.42 26.67
N GLN A 192 -15.82 2.18 25.59
CA GLN A 192 -16.90 3.09 25.25
C GLN A 192 -17.22 2.98 23.75
N SER A 193 -18.50 2.89 23.42
CA SER A 193 -18.96 2.90 22.04
C SER A 193 -20.06 3.93 21.82
N LEU A 194 -20.07 4.54 20.65
CA LEU A 194 -21.10 5.47 20.21
C LEU A 194 -21.45 5.21 18.75
N GLY A 195 -22.77 5.21 18.43
CA GLY A 195 -23.25 5.07 17.05
C GLY A 195 -23.22 3.67 16.47
N MET A 196 -22.92 2.63 17.27
CA MET A 196 -22.75 1.24 16.81
C MET A 196 -24.06 0.45 16.68
N ALA A 197 -25.23 1.11 16.72
CA ALA A 197 -26.54 0.45 16.58
C ALA A 197 -26.72 -0.28 15.24
N ILE A 198 -26.05 0.18 14.17
CA ILE A 198 -26.05 -0.44 12.83
C ILE A 198 -24.75 -1.20 12.67
N ARG A 199 -24.86 -2.50 12.38
CA ARG A 199 -23.69 -3.36 12.15
C ARG A 199 -22.89 -2.92 10.91
N LEU A 200 -21.59 -3.11 10.98
CA LEU A 200 -20.71 -2.97 9.83
C LEU A 200 -20.77 -4.24 8.96
N GLU A 201 -20.14 -4.19 7.79
CA GLU A 201 -19.92 -5.39 7.01
C GLU A 201 -19.12 -6.41 7.83
N LYS A 202 -19.49 -7.69 7.75
CA LYS A 202 -18.90 -8.76 8.57
C LYS A 202 -17.39 -8.86 8.45
N SER A 203 -16.85 -8.66 7.25
CA SER A 203 -15.41 -8.65 7.00
C SER A 203 -14.72 -7.49 7.72
N SER A 204 -15.31 -6.31 7.71
CA SER A 204 -14.81 -5.12 8.41
C SER A 204 -14.85 -5.30 9.92
N GLU A 205 -15.95 -5.85 10.47
CA GLU A 205 -16.05 -6.15 11.92
C GLU A 205 -14.93 -7.05 12.39
N ILE A 206 -14.63 -8.13 11.64
CA ILE A 206 -13.56 -9.07 11.96
C ILE A 206 -12.20 -8.36 11.97
N ILE A 207 -11.91 -7.58 10.94
CA ILE A 207 -10.63 -6.89 10.81
C ILE A 207 -10.44 -5.87 11.92
N ILE A 208 -11.46 -5.08 12.23
CA ILE A 208 -11.43 -4.08 13.29
C ILE A 208 -11.24 -4.75 14.65
N TYR A 209 -11.98 -5.83 14.91
CA TYR A 209 -11.79 -6.62 16.13
C TYR A 209 -10.33 -7.07 16.29
N ARG A 210 -9.71 -7.58 15.21
CA ARG A 210 -8.30 -8.02 15.22
C ARG A 210 -7.32 -6.87 15.45
N ILE A 211 -7.60 -5.70 14.92
CA ILE A 211 -6.76 -4.51 15.17
C ILE A 211 -6.77 -4.17 16.66
N ILE A 212 -7.96 -4.07 17.27
CA ILE A 212 -8.10 -3.72 18.69
C ILE A 212 -7.51 -4.82 19.58
N GLN A 213 -7.75 -6.09 19.24
CA GLN A 213 -7.16 -7.22 19.95
C GLN A 213 -5.63 -7.17 19.95
N GLU A 214 -5.01 -6.88 18.79
CA GLU A 214 -3.55 -6.77 18.66
C GLU A 214 -2.99 -5.56 19.44
N LEU A 215 -3.70 -4.41 19.40
CA LEU A 215 -3.33 -3.23 20.19
C LEU A 215 -3.34 -3.55 21.70
N LEU A 216 -4.42 -4.13 22.20
CA LEU A 216 -4.53 -4.50 23.61
C LEU A 216 -3.49 -5.56 24.02
N ASN A 217 -3.21 -6.55 23.17
CA ASN A 217 -2.15 -7.52 23.40
C ASN A 217 -0.77 -6.88 23.46
N ASN A 218 -0.50 -5.89 22.60
CA ASN A 218 0.77 -5.14 22.61
C ASN A 218 0.91 -4.33 23.90
N ILE A 219 -0.15 -3.67 24.35
CA ILE A 219 -0.17 -2.95 25.63
C ILE A 219 0.12 -3.89 26.78
N MET A 220 -0.58 -5.03 26.88
CA MET A 220 -0.37 -6.01 27.95
C MET A 220 1.06 -6.57 27.99
N LYS A 221 1.70 -6.76 26.81
CA LYS A 221 3.05 -7.34 26.72
C LYS A 221 4.17 -6.33 26.94
N HIS A 222 3.97 -5.08 26.52
CA HIS A 222 5.07 -4.15 26.32
C HIS A 222 4.94 -2.83 27.07
N ALA A 223 3.71 -2.32 27.27
CA ALA A 223 3.51 -0.99 27.82
C ALA A 223 3.66 -0.92 29.35
N ALA A 224 3.52 -2.03 30.09
CA ALA A 224 3.39 -2.01 31.54
C ALA A 224 2.34 -1.01 32.05
N ALA A 225 1.29 -0.78 31.25
CA ALA A 225 0.18 0.10 31.57
C ALA A 225 -0.71 -0.49 32.68
N THR A 226 -1.36 0.36 33.44
CA THR A 226 -2.36 -0.01 34.47
C THR A 226 -3.79 0.29 33.99
N GLU A 227 -3.94 1.28 33.12
CA GLU A 227 -5.24 1.67 32.55
C GLU A 227 -5.14 1.84 31.05
N VAL A 228 -6.21 1.43 30.36
CA VAL A 228 -6.41 1.63 28.91
C VAL A 228 -7.84 2.12 28.66
N MET A 229 -7.97 3.11 27.80
CA MET A 229 -9.24 3.54 27.22
C MET A 229 -9.35 3.04 25.79
N VAL A 230 -10.47 2.38 25.47
CA VAL A 230 -10.83 1.99 24.09
C VAL A 230 -12.14 2.67 23.74
N GLN A 231 -12.13 3.49 22.69
CA GLN A 231 -13.32 4.17 22.21
C GLN A 231 -13.60 3.79 20.75
N LEU A 232 -14.85 3.48 20.46
CA LEU A 232 -15.34 3.15 19.12
C LEU A 232 -16.49 4.11 18.78
N ILE A 233 -16.27 5.01 17.84
CA ILE A 233 -17.22 6.08 17.50
C ILE A 233 -17.58 5.96 16.03
N LYS A 234 -18.87 5.74 15.74
CA LYS A 234 -19.41 5.73 14.38
C LYS A 234 -20.30 6.95 14.16
N GLU A 235 -19.92 7.77 13.18
CA GLU A 235 -20.64 8.95 12.72
C GLU A 235 -20.92 8.79 11.23
N GLU A 236 -22.20 8.77 10.82
CA GLU A 236 -22.66 8.64 9.42
C GLU A 236 -21.74 7.78 8.50
N ALA A 237 -20.71 8.38 7.89
CA ALA A 237 -19.78 7.74 6.98
C ALA A 237 -18.36 7.55 7.56
N ARG A 238 -18.18 7.78 8.87
CA ARG A 238 -16.86 7.72 9.53
C ARG A 238 -16.89 6.82 10.75
N LEU A 239 -15.90 5.93 10.84
CA LEU A 239 -15.64 5.14 12.04
C LEU A 239 -14.31 5.54 12.61
N SER A 240 -14.28 5.95 13.88
CA SER A 240 -13.07 6.29 14.63
C SER A 240 -12.83 5.28 15.74
N ILE A 241 -11.60 4.83 15.88
CA ILE A 241 -11.14 3.94 16.95
C ILE A 241 -10.02 4.67 17.67
N ILE A 242 -10.16 4.84 18.97
CA ILE A 242 -9.16 5.46 19.83
C ILE A 242 -8.77 4.45 20.90
N VAL A 243 -7.46 4.18 20.99
CA VAL A 243 -6.88 3.35 22.06
C VAL A 243 -5.80 4.16 22.74
N GLU A 244 -5.98 4.43 24.04
CA GLU A 244 -5.05 5.21 24.86
C GLU A 244 -4.65 4.42 26.08
N ASP A 245 -3.35 4.29 26.34
CA ASP A 245 -2.77 3.65 27.52
C ASP A 245 -1.90 4.63 28.32
N ASN A 246 -1.78 4.38 29.61
CA ASN A 246 -0.95 5.14 30.54
C ASN A 246 0.43 4.49 30.80
N GLY A 247 0.89 3.63 29.90
CA GLY A 247 2.12 2.87 30.08
C GLY A 247 3.39 3.60 29.68
N LYS A 248 4.43 2.80 29.42
CA LYS A 248 5.72 3.30 28.92
C LYS A 248 5.59 3.75 27.48
N GLU A 249 6.44 4.71 27.10
CA GLU A 249 6.56 5.14 25.72
C GLU A 249 6.79 3.97 24.76
N PHE A 250 6.19 4.09 23.60
CA PHE A 250 6.44 3.23 22.47
C PHE A 250 7.42 3.92 21.51
N ASP A 251 8.51 3.23 21.14
CA ASP A 251 9.48 3.77 20.18
C ASP A 251 8.86 3.83 18.78
N THR A 252 8.35 5.01 18.42
CA THR A 252 7.75 5.26 17.09
C THR A 252 8.77 5.16 15.94
N ALA A 253 10.09 5.15 16.21
CA ALA A 253 11.10 4.89 15.20
C ALA A 253 11.06 3.45 14.66
N LEU A 254 10.50 2.52 15.44
CA LEU A 254 10.25 1.13 15.00
C LEU A 254 9.20 1.05 13.89
N LEU A 255 8.27 2.01 13.82
CA LEU A 255 7.28 2.11 12.73
C LEU A 255 7.95 2.41 11.38
N LYS A 256 8.92 3.35 11.37
CA LYS A 256 9.63 3.75 10.15
C LYS A 256 10.55 2.66 9.58
N ASN A 257 10.96 1.71 10.42
CA ASN A 257 11.92 0.66 10.07
C ASN A 257 11.29 -0.72 9.82
N ASN A 258 9.96 -0.85 9.79
CA ASN A 258 9.23 -2.13 9.61
C ASN A 258 9.68 -3.25 10.58
N LYS A 259 10.15 -2.93 11.79
CA LYS A 259 10.77 -3.90 12.71
C LYS A 259 9.82 -4.55 13.70
N GLY A 260 8.52 -4.26 13.69
CA GLY A 260 7.52 -4.87 14.58
C GLY A 260 6.45 -5.65 13.80
N ALA A 261 6.46 -6.98 13.84
CA ALA A 261 5.48 -7.81 13.12
C ALA A 261 4.02 -7.45 13.46
N GLY A 262 3.73 -7.10 14.72
CA GLY A 262 2.40 -6.70 15.18
C GLY A 262 1.92 -5.38 14.58
N LEU A 263 2.77 -4.36 14.55
CA LEU A 263 2.41 -3.05 13.98
C LEU A 263 2.28 -3.09 12.46
N THR A 264 3.17 -3.82 11.78
CA THR A 264 3.03 -4.06 10.33
C THR A 264 1.70 -4.75 10.02
N SER A 265 1.27 -5.68 10.87
CA SER A 265 -0.02 -6.36 10.75
C SER A 265 -1.20 -5.40 10.97
N ILE A 266 -1.10 -4.47 11.93
CA ILE A 266 -2.12 -3.44 12.16
C ILE A 266 -2.20 -2.49 10.96
N GLN A 267 -1.04 -1.96 10.50
CA GLN A 267 -0.99 -1.07 9.34
C GLN A 267 -1.61 -1.71 8.10
N SER A 268 -1.25 -2.97 7.78
CA SER A 268 -1.80 -3.68 6.63
C SER A 268 -3.31 -3.85 6.70
N ARG A 269 -3.88 -4.08 7.90
CA ARG A 269 -5.33 -4.17 8.11
C ARG A 269 -6.03 -2.83 7.99
N VAL A 270 -5.39 -1.75 8.49
CA VAL A 270 -5.90 -0.38 8.34
C VAL A 270 -5.89 0.03 6.86
N ASP A 271 -4.80 -0.25 6.14
CA ASP A 271 -4.68 0.03 4.70
C ASP A 271 -5.72 -0.75 3.89
N TYR A 272 -5.98 -2.02 4.26
CA TYR A 272 -7.02 -2.85 3.65
C TYR A 272 -8.41 -2.20 3.73
N LEU A 273 -8.76 -1.66 4.90
CA LEU A 273 -10.01 -0.93 5.10
C LEU A 273 -9.94 0.53 4.59
N LYS A 274 -8.87 0.90 3.86
CA LYS A 274 -8.61 2.27 3.36
C LYS A 274 -8.65 3.33 4.45
N GLY A 275 -8.25 2.94 5.66
CA GLY A 275 -8.21 3.80 6.83
C GLY A 275 -6.90 4.57 6.96
N ARG A 276 -6.85 5.39 7.99
CA ARG A 276 -5.66 6.14 8.42
C ARG A 276 -5.30 5.74 9.83
N LEU A 277 -4.03 5.41 10.06
CA LEU A 277 -3.46 5.11 11.36
C LEU A 277 -2.55 6.27 11.81
N ASP A 278 -2.78 6.75 13.02
CA ASP A 278 -1.94 7.77 13.66
C ASP A 278 -1.56 7.30 15.07
N ILE A 279 -0.28 7.34 15.39
CA ILE A 279 0.25 6.86 16.69
C ILE A 279 1.09 7.96 17.30
N HIS A 280 0.68 8.40 18.50
CA HIS A 280 1.40 9.35 19.32
C HIS A 280 1.83 8.66 20.61
N SER A 281 3.12 8.69 20.91
CA SER A 281 3.67 8.19 22.15
C SER A 281 4.66 9.19 22.73
N GLU A 282 4.49 9.54 24.00
CA GLU A 282 5.34 10.48 24.70
C GLU A 282 5.87 9.87 25.99
N PRO A 283 7.15 10.13 26.36
CA PRO A 283 7.73 9.65 27.61
C PRO A 283 6.88 10.02 28.82
N GLY A 284 6.47 9.02 29.60
CA GLY A 284 5.70 9.22 30.85
C GLY A 284 4.22 9.59 30.68
N LYS A 285 3.71 9.66 29.43
CA LYS A 285 2.28 9.92 29.17
C LYS A 285 1.55 8.71 28.57
N GLY A 286 2.29 7.69 28.12
CA GLY A 286 1.73 6.51 27.46
C GLY A 286 1.64 6.63 25.94
N THR A 287 0.73 5.86 25.35
CA THR A 287 0.54 5.81 23.88
C THR A 287 -0.92 6.05 23.51
N LEU A 288 -1.13 6.91 22.53
CA LEU A 288 -2.41 7.16 21.88
C LEU A 288 -2.37 6.65 20.45
N VAL A 289 -3.26 5.74 20.12
CA VAL A 289 -3.48 5.23 18.77
C VAL A 289 -4.84 5.71 18.29
N ASN A 290 -4.87 6.43 17.17
CA ASN A 290 -6.08 6.86 16.50
C ASN A 290 -6.17 6.20 15.12
N ILE A 291 -7.30 5.57 14.81
CA ILE A 291 -7.56 4.93 13.52
C ILE A 291 -8.89 5.46 13.00
N GLU A 292 -8.88 5.91 11.75
CA GLU A 292 -10.06 6.46 11.09
C GLU A 292 -10.34 5.67 9.80
N PHE A 293 -11.59 5.29 9.60
CA PHE A 293 -12.11 4.69 8.39
C PHE A 293 -13.23 5.56 7.83
N ASN A 294 -13.23 5.77 6.52
CA ASN A 294 -14.33 6.40 5.80
C ASN A 294 -15.09 5.30 5.05
N GLU A 295 -16.39 5.19 5.29
CA GLU A 295 -17.31 4.26 4.57
C GLU A 295 -17.63 4.75 3.16
#